data_bfc9b059035a8d9d8baa4a80667ed618
#
_entry.id   bfc9b059035a8d9d8baa4a80667ed618
#
_cell.length_a   1.000
_cell.length_b   1.000
_cell.length_c   1.000
_cell.angle_alpha   90.00
_cell.angle_beta   90.00
_cell.angle_gamma   90.00
#
_symmetry.space_group_name_H-M   'P 1'
#
loop_
_entity.id
_entity.type
_entity.pdbx_description
1 polymer ?
#
loop_
_entity_poly.entity_id
_entity_poly.type
_entity_poly.pdbx_seq_one_letter_code
_entity_poly.pdbx_strand_id
1 'polypeptide(L)'
;MRALVLSLLMGLALLAGPAVAGDLSPAIPKAQGACVDEPQAMRRHHFDFLKHQRDDTLRSGIRGARHSLKECVSCHAGKGADGKPVPVNAEGQFCQSCHAYAAVSIDCFTCHATVPEKGPKTAGVTPGVTQ
;
A
#
# COMPACT_ATOMS: atom_id res chain seq x y z
N MET A 1 -57.38 -2.59 12.86
CA MET A 1 -56.05 -3.06 13.24
C MET A 1 -55.15 -3.39 12.03
N ARG A 2 -55.62 -4.21 11.07
CA ARG A 2 -54.81 -4.56 9.88
C ARG A 2 -54.36 -3.36 9.03
N ALA A 3 -55.23 -2.39 8.81
CA ALA A 3 -54.95 -1.18 8.03
C ALA A 3 -53.91 -0.27 8.70
N LEU A 4 -53.95 -0.14 10.04
CA LEU A 4 -52.95 0.62 10.84
C LEU A 4 -51.57 -0.02 10.80
N VAL A 5 -51.47 -1.34 10.87
CA VAL A 5 -50.20 -2.06 10.78
C VAL A 5 -49.58 -1.91 9.38
N LEU A 6 -50.40 -2.00 8.34
CA LEU A 6 -49.91 -1.82 6.96
C LEU A 6 -49.41 -0.38 6.70
N SER A 7 -50.11 0.63 7.21
CA SER A 7 -49.66 2.02 7.06
C SER A 7 -48.36 2.31 7.88
N LEU A 8 -48.20 1.68 9.05
CA LEU A 8 -46.99 1.81 9.85
C LEU A 8 -45.78 1.14 9.18
N LEU A 9 -45.98 -0.05 8.59
CA LEU A 9 -44.92 -0.75 7.85
C LEU A 9 -44.54 -0.02 6.57
N MET A 10 -45.50 0.57 5.86
CA MET A 10 -45.22 1.35 4.67
C MET A 10 -44.53 2.67 4.99
N GLY A 11 -44.84 3.32 6.11
CA GLY A 11 -44.14 4.50 6.63
C GLY A 11 -42.69 4.21 7.03
N LEU A 12 -42.42 3.05 7.62
CA LEU A 12 -41.07 2.64 8.04
C LEU A 12 -40.19 2.30 6.80
N ALA A 13 -40.77 1.74 5.74
CA ALA A 13 -40.03 1.45 4.50
C ALA A 13 -39.59 2.71 3.75
N LEU A 14 -40.33 3.82 3.89
CA LEU A 14 -39.99 5.10 3.26
C LEU A 14 -38.84 5.84 3.99
N LEU A 15 -38.51 5.46 5.24
CA LEU A 15 -37.40 6.02 6.00
C LEU A 15 -36.07 5.30 5.71
N ALA A 16 -36.09 4.16 5.02
CA ALA A 16 -34.89 3.49 4.57
C ALA A 16 -34.34 4.21 3.33
N GLY A 17 -33.64 5.30 3.56
CA GLY A 17 -32.86 5.96 2.49
C GLY A 17 -31.84 5.01 1.88
N PRO A 18 -31.40 5.26 0.64
CA PRO A 18 -30.33 4.47 0.03
C PRO A 18 -29.07 4.59 0.91
N ALA A 19 -28.61 3.49 1.47
CA ALA A 19 -27.31 3.41 2.11
C ALA A 19 -26.24 3.58 1.01
N VAL A 20 -25.71 4.78 0.85
CA VAL A 20 -24.54 5.00 -0.01
C VAL A 20 -23.36 4.38 0.73
N ALA A 21 -22.96 3.20 0.31
CA ALA A 21 -21.68 2.62 0.70
C ALA A 21 -20.59 3.52 0.10
N GLY A 22 -20.05 4.44 0.89
CA GLY A 22 -18.87 5.21 0.50
C GLY A 22 -17.71 4.27 0.20
N ASP A 23 -16.83 4.67 -0.73
CA ASP A 23 -15.57 3.96 -0.95
C ASP A 23 -14.70 4.09 0.31
N LEU A 24 -14.62 3.00 1.06
CA LEU A 24 -13.82 2.90 2.28
C LEU A 24 -12.35 2.55 1.99
N SER A 25 -11.98 2.49 0.71
CA SER A 25 -10.58 2.25 0.33
C SER A 25 -9.68 3.34 0.90
N PRO A 26 -8.53 2.98 1.47
CA PRO A 26 -7.61 3.96 2.02
C PRO A 26 -7.07 4.88 0.91
N ALA A 27 -6.97 6.17 1.20
CA ALA A 27 -6.24 7.09 0.35
C ALA A 27 -4.75 6.75 0.41
N ILE A 28 -4.22 6.23 -0.71
CA ILE A 28 -2.84 5.79 -0.79
C ILE A 28 -2.03 6.88 -1.50
N PRO A 29 -0.95 7.41 -0.90
CA PRO A 29 -0.06 8.33 -1.57
C PRO A 29 0.51 7.74 -2.85
N LYS A 30 0.58 8.55 -3.91
CA LYS A 30 1.16 8.11 -5.19
C LYS A 30 2.67 7.94 -5.07
N ALA A 31 3.17 6.84 -5.63
CA ALA A 31 4.60 6.62 -5.77
C ALA A 31 5.24 7.59 -6.78
N GLN A 32 6.55 7.76 -6.66
CA GLN A 32 7.34 8.52 -7.63
C GLN A 32 7.83 7.57 -8.74
N GLY A 33 7.32 7.75 -9.95
CA GLY A 33 7.72 6.95 -11.11
C GLY A 33 6.77 5.80 -11.45
N ALA A 34 7.22 4.90 -12.32
CA ALA A 34 6.46 3.73 -12.76
C ALA A 34 6.52 2.61 -11.74
N CYS A 35 5.45 1.84 -11.62
CA CYS A 35 5.43 0.63 -10.82
C CYS A 35 6.43 -0.40 -11.36
N VAL A 36 7.04 -1.16 -10.43
CA VAL A 36 7.98 -2.24 -10.76
C VAL A 36 7.29 -3.41 -11.46
N ASP A 37 6.03 -3.62 -11.16
CA ASP A 37 5.13 -4.61 -11.75
C ASP A 37 3.70 -4.08 -11.85
N GLU A 38 2.81 -4.90 -12.39
CA GLU A 38 1.40 -4.57 -12.49
C GLU A 38 0.82 -4.29 -11.08
N PRO A 39 0.12 -3.13 -10.87
CA PRO A 39 -0.31 -2.69 -9.54
C PRO A 39 -1.21 -3.69 -8.79
N GLN A 40 -2.06 -4.43 -9.49
CA GLN A 40 -2.93 -5.43 -8.84
C GLN A 40 -2.13 -6.66 -8.39
N ALA A 41 -1.13 -7.07 -9.17
CA ALA A 41 -0.21 -8.13 -8.79
C ALA A 41 0.60 -7.71 -7.56
N MET A 42 1.13 -6.48 -7.54
CA MET A 42 1.86 -5.94 -6.40
C MET A 42 1.00 -5.90 -5.14
N ARG A 43 -0.25 -5.46 -5.21
CA ARG A 43 -1.15 -5.44 -4.05
C ARG A 43 -1.37 -6.81 -3.44
N ARG A 44 -1.45 -7.85 -4.26
CA ARG A 44 -1.75 -9.22 -3.82
C ARG A 44 -0.51 -10.02 -3.42
N HIS A 45 0.61 -9.79 -4.10
CA HIS A 45 1.77 -10.70 -4.07
C HIS A 45 3.09 -10.03 -3.64
N HIS A 46 3.11 -8.72 -3.28
CA HIS A 46 4.35 -8.07 -2.86
C HIS A 46 5.02 -8.79 -1.68
N PHE A 47 4.23 -9.40 -0.81
CA PHE A 47 4.74 -10.21 0.30
C PHE A 47 5.61 -11.39 -0.19
N ASP A 48 5.14 -12.12 -1.20
CA ASP A 48 5.88 -13.24 -1.77
C ASP A 48 7.16 -12.76 -2.46
N PHE A 49 7.09 -11.67 -3.22
CA PHE A 49 8.25 -11.07 -3.87
C PHE A 49 9.31 -10.64 -2.84
N LEU A 50 8.90 -9.99 -1.76
CA LEU A 50 9.81 -9.58 -0.68
C LEU A 50 10.41 -10.79 0.05
N LYS A 51 9.65 -11.85 0.25
CA LYS A 51 10.12 -13.10 0.85
C LYS A 51 11.17 -13.77 -0.02
N HIS A 52 10.94 -13.89 -1.32
CA HIS A 52 11.93 -14.39 -2.27
C HIS A 52 13.20 -13.56 -2.27
N GLN A 53 13.07 -12.24 -2.37
CA GLN A 53 14.21 -11.34 -2.32
C GLN A 53 15.03 -11.47 -1.02
N ARG A 54 14.36 -11.63 0.12
CA ARG A 54 15.01 -11.86 1.41
C ARG A 54 15.82 -13.17 1.38
N ASP A 55 15.23 -14.24 0.88
CA ASP A 55 15.87 -15.56 0.85
C ASP A 55 17.07 -15.55 -0.11
N ASP A 56 16.97 -14.94 -1.26
CA ASP A 56 18.07 -14.74 -2.21
C ASP A 56 19.21 -13.93 -1.58
N THR A 57 18.89 -12.86 -0.88
CA THR A 57 19.88 -12.01 -0.23
C THR A 57 20.60 -12.75 0.91
N LEU A 58 19.84 -13.43 1.78
CA LEU A 58 20.39 -14.08 2.96
C LEU A 58 21.15 -15.37 2.62
N ARG A 59 20.66 -16.16 1.68
CA ARG A 59 21.20 -17.47 1.36
C ARG A 59 22.23 -17.45 0.23
N SER A 60 22.05 -16.57 -0.74
CA SER A 60 22.87 -16.53 -1.96
C SER A 60 23.66 -15.23 -2.11
N GLY A 61 23.52 -14.27 -1.19
CA GLY A 61 24.21 -12.99 -1.25
C GLY A 61 23.76 -12.08 -2.40
N ILE A 62 22.66 -12.41 -3.10
CA ILE A 62 22.16 -11.65 -4.25
C ILE A 62 21.53 -10.36 -3.76
N ARG A 63 22.08 -9.22 -4.22
CA ARG A 63 21.61 -7.88 -3.86
C ARG A 63 21.16 -7.14 -5.13
N GLY A 64 20.23 -6.18 -4.96
CA GLY A 64 19.80 -5.32 -6.06
C GLY A 64 18.80 -5.98 -7.02
N ALA A 65 18.10 -7.02 -6.58
CA ALA A 65 17.02 -7.60 -7.38
C ALA A 65 15.83 -6.63 -7.51
N ARG A 66 14.97 -6.91 -8.47
CA ARG A 66 13.85 -6.07 -8.92
C ARG A 66 12.89 -5.65 -7.78
N HIS A 67 12.63 -6.52 -6.80
CA HIS A 67 11.69 -6.30 -5.70
C HIS A 67 12.41 -5.99 -4.37
N SER A 68 13.41 -5.12 -4.42
CA SER A 68 14.15 -4.70 -3.22
C SER A 68 13.29 -3.81 -2.32
N LEU A 69 13.16 -4.15 -1.03
CA LEU A 69 12.47 -3.31 -0.04
C LEU A 69 13.05 -1.90 0.02
N LYS A 70 14.37 -1.76 -0.12
CA LYS A 70 15.04 -0.46 -0.15
C LYS A 70 14.55 0.41 -1.32
N GLU A 71 14.40 -0.17 -2.51
CA GLU A 71 13.90 0.55 -3.67
C GLU A 71 12.39 0.86 -3.53
N CYS A 72 11.61 -0.03 -2.92
CA CYS A 72 10.22 0.25 -2.58
C CYS A 72 10.10 1.48 -1.67
N VAL A 73 10.90 1.55 -0.60
CA VAL A 73 10.94 2.72 0.28
C VAL A 73 11.39 3.98 -0.47
N SER A 74 12.37 3.87 -1.35
CA SER A 74 12.88 5.00 -2.14
C SER A 74 11.81 5.62 -3.06
N CYS A 75 10.96 4.78 -3.66
CA CYS A 75 9.88 5.23 -4.55
C CYS A 75 8.61 5.64 -3.82
N HIS A 76 8.30 5.01 -2.67
CA HIS A 76 7.02 5.18 -1.98
C HIS A 76 7.07 6.12 -0.78
N ALA A 77 8.24 6.55 -0.33
CA ALA A 77 8.34 7.55 0.73
C ALA A 77 7.79 8.91 0.24
N GLY A 78 6.76 9.39 0.91
CA GLY A 78 6.20 10.72 0.69
C GLY A 78 7.20 11.81 1.06
N LYS A 79 6.87 13.06 0.71
CA LYS A 79 7.61 14.24 1.15
C LYS A 79 6.76 15.08 2.07
N GLY A 80 7.32 15.50 3.18
CA GLY A 80 6.72 16.47 4.08
C GLY A 80 6.71 17.87 3.49
N ALA A 81 6.08 18.81 4.18
CA ALA A 81 6.04 20.22 3.79
C ALA A 81 7.45 20.85 3.75
N ASP A 82 8.39 20.31 4.52
CA ASP A 82 9.79 20.71 4.54
C ASP A 82 10.64 20.04 3.44
N GLY A 83 10.01 19.26 2.55
CA GLY A 83 10.66 18.53 1.46
C GLY A 83 11.41 17.26 1.90
N LYS A 84 11.45 16.96 3.19
CA LYS A 84 12.10 15.75 3.69
C LYS A 84 11.24 14.50 3.48
N PRO A 85 11.85 13.31 3.32
CA PRO A 85 11.10 12.06 3.25
C PRO A 85 10.31 11.82 4.53
N VAL A 86 9.06 11.39 4.36
CA VAL A 86 8.20 10.92 5.47
C VAL A 86 8.33 9.40 5.55
N PRO A 87 8.43 8.82 6.76
CA PRO A 87 8.48 7.38 6.92
C PRO A 87 7.31 6.67 6.24
N VAL A 88 7.57 5.66 5.43
CA VAL A 88 6.52 4.91 4.67
C VAL A 88 5.51 4.20 5.57
N ASN A 89 5.86 3.97 6.83
CA ASN A 89 5.01 3.37 7.86
C ASN A 89 4.37 4.39 8.81
N ALA A 90 4.54 5.69 8.58
CA ALA A 90 3.81 6.71 9.33
C ALA A 90 2.33 6.73 8.93
N GLU A 91 1.49 7.27 9.79
CA GLU A 91 0.05 7.35 9.56
C GLU A 91 -0.28 8.03 8.22
N GLY A 92 -1.17 7.42 7.44
CA GLY A 92 -1.56 7.91 6.12
C GLY A 92 -0.50 7.71 5.03
N GLN A 93 0.64 7.12 5.32
CA GLN A 93 1.68 6.86 4.32
C GLN A 93 1.47 5.51 3.62
N PHE A 94 2.22 5.29 2.53
CA PHE A 94 1.96 4.25 1.54
C PHE A 94 1.79 2.84 2.15
N CYS A 95 2.73 2.37 2.95
CA CYS A 95 2.64 1.04 3.54
C CYS A 95 1.57 0.97 4.61
N GLN A 96 1.57 1.97 5.51
CA GLN A 96 0.68 2.00 6.66
C GLN A 96 -0.80 2.06 6.25
N SER A 97 -1.16 2.86 5.25
CA SER A 97 -2.57 3.03 4.84
C SER A 97 -3.24 1.70 4.46
N CYS A 98 -2.56 0.87 3.65
CA CYS A 98 -3.11 -0.44 3.27
C CYS A 98 -3.05 -1.44 4.41
N HIS A 99 -1.93 -1.49 5.15
CA HIS A 99 -1.75 -2.45 6.22
C HIS A 99 -2.66 -2.18 7.42
N ALA A 100 -2.89 -0.92 7.79
CA ALA A 100 -3.87 -0.57 8.81
C ALA A 100 -5.30 -0.93 8.38
N TYR A 101 -5.66 -0.66 7.12
CA TYR A 101 -6.96 -1.03 6.57
C TYR A 101 -7.19 -2.54 6.58
N ALA A 102 -6.16 -3.32 6.28
CA ALA A 102 -6.21 -4.79 6.27
C ALA A 102 -6.01 -5.40 7.68
N ALA A 103 -5.82 -4.58 8.72
CA ALA A 103 -5.49 -5.01 10.08
C ALA A 103 -4.23 -5.92 10.15
N VAL A 104 -3.26 -5.66 9.29
CA VAL A 104 -1.99 -6.40 9.20
C VAL A 104 -0.86 -5.58 9.81
N SER A 105 -0.17 -6.14 10.78
CA SER A 105 1.02 -5.52 11.38
C SER A 105 2.23 -5.62 10.46
N ILE A 106 3.00 -4.54 10.35
CA ILE A 106 4.24 -4.48 9.59
C ILE A 106 5.41 -4.49 10.56
N ASP A 107 6.16 -5.58 10.59
CA ASP A 107 7.36 -5.73 11.43
C ASP A 107 8.67 -5.49 10.67
N CYS A 108 8.63 -5.35 9.35
CA CYS A 108 9.80 -5.12 8.49
C CYS A 108 10.66 -3.95 8.97
N PHE A 109 10.04 -2.91 9.47
CA PHE A 109 10.68 -1.67 9.88
C PHE A 109 11.27 -1.68 11.30
N THR A 110 11.25 -2.82 11.97
CA THR A 110 12.07 -3.05 13.18
C THR A 110 13.55 -3.19 12.83
N CYS A 111 13.85 -3.58 11.58
CA CYS A 111 15.22 -3.76 11.09
C CYS A 111 15.56 -2.91 9.85
N HIS A 112 14.55 -2.56 9.04
CA HIS A 112 14.75 -1.82 7.79
C HIS A 112 14.42 -0.33 7.95
N ALA A 113 15.15 0.53 7.21
CA ALA A 113 14.90 1.96 7.18
C ALA A 113 13.50 2.26 6.61
N THR A 114 12.82 3.22 7.21
CA THR A 114 11.47 3.67 6.82
C THR A 114 11.48 4.83 5.83
N VAL A 115 12.65 5.41 5.60
CA VAL A 115 12.91 6.50 4.67
C VAL A 115 14.11 6.15 3.78
N PRO A 116 14.24 6.75 2.59
CA PRO A 116 15.44 6.58 1.76
C PRO A 116 16.71 6.99 2.50
N GLU A 117 17.75 6.17 2.46
CA GLU A 117 19.07 6.47 3.09
C GLU A 117 19.78 7.65 2.44
N LYS A 118 19.55 7.89 1.17
CA LYS A 118 20.03 9.04 0.39
C LYS A 118 18.91 9.44 -0.52
N GLY A 119 18.69 10.76 -0.70
CA GLY A 119 17.60 11.31 -1.49
C GLY A 119 17.29 10.55 -2.79
N PRO A 120 16.15 10.79 -3.44
CA PRO A 120 15.63 9.91 -4.48
C PRO A 120 16.67 9.62 -5.54
N LYS A 121 17.19 8.41 -5.55
CA LYS A 121 17.81 7.88 -6.75
C LYS A 121 16.64 7.69 -7.71
N THR A 122 16.59 8.50 -8.77
CA THR A 122 15.82 8.15 -9.94
C THR A 122 16.19 6.72 -10.28
N ALA A 123 15.25 5.80 -10.10
CA ALA A 123 15.44 4.42 -10.48
C ALA A 123 15.71 4.42 -11.99
N GLY A 124 16.97 4.31 -12.36
CA GLY A 124 17.35 3.97 -13.71
C GLY A 124 16.80 2.58 -13.95
N VAL A 125 15.64 2.50 -14.57
CA VAL A 125 15.15 1.26 -15.18
C VAL A 125 16.17 0.95 -16.28
N THR A 126 17.11 0.07 -15.99
CA THR A 126 17.94 -0.54 -17.02
C THR A 126 17.03 -1.47 -17.80
N PRO A 127 16.72 -1.20 -19.08
CA PRO A 127 15.93 -2.10 -19.88
C PRO A 127 16.76 -3.35 -20.17
N GLY A 128 16.25 -4.50 -19.78
CA GLY A 128 16.52 -5.74 -20.45
C GLY A 128 17.89 -6.39 -20.23
N VAL A 129 17.92 -7.36 -19.32
CA VAL A 129 18.68 -8.59 -19.59
C VAL A 129 17.66 -9.66 -19.90
N THR A 130 17.45 -9.92 -21.18
CA THR A 130 16.83 -11.15 -21.69
C THR A 130 17.80 -12.30 -21.38
N GLN A 131 17.37 -13.26 -20.62
CA GLN A 131 17.79 -14.67 -20.65
C GLN A 131 16.55 -15.53 -20.63
#